data_5aa839601b403d8f9f97533f0ca44257
#
_entry.id   5aa839601b403d8f9f97533f0ca44257
#
_cell.length_a   1.000
_cell.length_b   1.000
_cell.length_c   1.000
_cell.angle_alpha   90.00
_cell.angle_beta   90.00
_cell.angle_gamma   90.00
#
_symmetry.space_group_name_H-M   'P 1'
#
loop_
_entity.id
_entity.type
_entity.pdbx_description
1 polymer ?
#
loop_
_entity_poly.entity_id
_entity_poly.type
_entity_poly.pdbx_seq_one_letter_code
_entity_poly.pdbx_strand_id
1 'polypeptide(L)'
;MHRFDPLDQSFYEYELKIKYEEIIQIETMLKTINKTNGFTMRTTFDSINVLSLPLLKNLREQILKILDSHNLLLDNNWAQLYNEDESHPLHLHGLEGKSGILYLKSNATQETIFYSPSFEPYKYPFKKNHLLLYPSHIPQEVKSLKTNESRL
;
A
#
# COMPACT_ATOMS: atom_id res chain seq x y z
N MET A 1 9.66 -9.34 11.40
CA MET A 1 9.82 -7.86 11.40
C MET A 1 11.25 -7.52 11.01
N HIS A 2 11.38 -6.65 10.07
CA HIS A 2 12.67 -6.05 9.69
C HIS A 2 12.55 -4.51 9.79
N ARG A 3 13.38 -3.88 10.62
CA ARG A 3 13.49 -2.42 10.72
C ARG A 3 14.69 -1.96 9.90
N PHE A 4 14.53 -0.86 9.18
CA PHE A 4 15.58 -0.17 8.43
C PHE A 4 15.28 1.32 8.43
N ASP A 5 16.30 2.14 8.25
CA ASP A 5 16.21 3.59 8.42
C ASP A 5 16.64 4.32 7.12
N PRO A 6 15.91 4.17 6.00
CA PRO A 6 16.17 4.97 4.81
C PRO A 6 15.79 6.42 5.08
N LEU A 7 16.51 7.36 4.49
CA LEU A 7 16.22 8.78 4.63
C LEU A 7 16.22 9.27 6.10
N ASP A 8 17.00 8.62 6.99
CA ASP A 8 17.05 8.85 8.43
C ASP A 8 15.68 8.71 9.14
N GLN A 9 14.76 7.90 8.58
CA GLN A 9 13.43 7.63 9.10
C GLN A 9 13.21 6.13 9.28
N SER A 10 12.52 5.75 10.36
CA SER A 10 12.29 4.33 10.66
C SER A 10 11.15 3.74 9.84
N PHE A 11 11.51 2.79 8.99
CA PHE A 11 10.61 1.93 8.24
C PHE A 11 10.58 0.53 8.86
N TYR A 12 9.43 -0.12 8.77
CA TYR A 12 9.25 -1.48 9.29
C TYR A 12 8.60 -2.35 8.23
N GLU A 13 9.17 -3.50 7.99
CA GLU A 13 8.69 -4.48 7.01
C GLU A 13 8.23 -5.76 7.70
N TYR A 14 7.07 -6.25 7.32
CA TYR A 14 6.45 -7.46 7.83
C TYR A 14 5.98 -8.35 6.70
N GLU A 15 6.36 -9.61 6.70
CA GLU A 15 5.78 -10.62 5.82
C GLU A 15 4.47 -11.13 6.43
N LEU A 16 3.39 -11.16 5.62
CA LEU A 16 2.07 -11.62 6.02
C LEU A 16 1.72 -12.93 5.32
N LYS A 17 0.91 -13.74 5.98
CA LYS A 17 0.35 -14.97 5.41
C LYS A 17 -1.00 -14.64 4.78
N ILE A 18 -1.00 -14.40 3.47
CA ILE A 18 -2.18 -13.98 2.71
C ILE A 18 -2.66 -15.14 1.85
N LYS A 19 -3.95 -15.46 1.95
CA LYS A 19 -4.58 -16.50 1.12
C LYS A 19 -4.88 -15.96 -0.26
N TYR A 20 -4.80 -16.82 -1.26
CA TYR A 20 -5.09 -16.45 -2.64
C TYR A 20 -6.50 -15.87 -2.80
N GLU A 21 -7.48 -16.43 -2.11
CA GLU A 21 -8.88 -16.01 -2.12
C GLU A 21 -9.06 -14.58 -1.61
N GLU A 22 -8.27 -14.15 -0.62
CA GLU A 22 -8.27 -12.78 -0.11
C GLU A 22 -7.82 -11.79 -1.18
N ILE A 23 -6.77 -12.14 -1.94
CA ILE A 23 -6.27 -11.31 -3.05
C ILE A 23 -7.31 -11.22 -4.16
N ILE A 24 -7.88 -12.35 -4.58
CA ILE A 24 -8.90 -12.40 -5.64
C ILE A 24 -10.13 -11.58 -5.27
N GLN A 25 -10.57 -11.61 -4.02
CA GLN A 25 -11.70 -10.81 -3.58
C GLN A 25 -11.43 -9.30 -3.73
N ILE A 26 -10.26 -8.84 -3.26
CA ILE A 26 -9.89 -7.43 -3.38
C ILE A 26 -9.79 -7.01 -4.86
N GLU A 27 -9.13 -7.82 -5.67
CA GLU A 27 -8.97 -7.54 -7.10
C GLU A 27 -10.32 -7.51 -7.83
N THR A 28 -11.20 -8.47 -7.56
CA THR A 28 -12.54 -8.54 -8.17
C THR A 28 -13.37 -7.32 -7.78
N MET A 29 -13.38 -6.95 -6.50
CA MET A 29 -14.06 -5.76 -6.02
C MET A 29 -13.57 -4.50 -6.76
N LEU A 30 -12.24 -4.31 -6.85
CA LEU A 30 -11.67 -3.15 -7.53
C LEU A 30 -12.00 -3.11 -9.02
N LYS A 31 -12.10 -4.26 -9.70
CA LYS A 31 -12.49 -4.33 -11.10
C LYS A 31 -13.93 -3.90 -11.36
N THR A 32 -14.81 -3.97 -10.35
CA THR A 32 -16.20 -3.51 -10.44
C THR A 32 -16.37 -2.02 -10.17
N ILE A 33 -15.37 -1.37 -9.56
CA ILE A 33 -15.40 0.05 -9.24
C ILE A 33 -15.01 0.86 -10.48
N ASN A 34 -15.80 1.89 -10.80
CA ASN A 34 -15.42 2.86 -11.83
C ASN A 34 -14.26 3.72 -11.33
N LYS A 35 -13.38 4.13 -12.26
CA LYS A 35 -12.35 5.11 -11.93
C LYS A 35 -13.01 6.39 -11.47
N THR A 36 -12.61 6.86 -10.28
CA THR A 36 -13.07 8.15 -9.75
C THR A 36 -12.34 9.31 -10.41
N ASN A 37 -13.02 10.44 -10.54
CA ASN A 37 -12.42 11.65 -11.08
C ASN A 37 -11.17 12.05 -10.28
N GLY A 38 -10.06 12.27 -10.96
CA GLY A 38 -8.79 12.68 -10.37
C GLY A 38 -7.80 11.53 -10.10
N PHE A 39 -8.23 10.26 -10.20
CA PHE A 39 -7.32 9.11 -10.09
C PHE A 39 -7.15 8.39 -11.43
N THR A 40 -5.92 8.02 -11.75
CA THR A 40 -5.64 7.19 -12.94
C THR A 40 -5.89 5.72 -12.68
N MET A 41 -5.76 5.25 -11.41
CA MET A 41 -5.98 3.88 -10.96
C MET A 41 -7.39 3.66 -10.40
N ARG A 42 -7.78 2.41 -10.21
CA ARG A 42 -8.99 2.05 -9.46
C ARG A 42 -8.69 2.04 -7.96
N THR A 43 -9.55 2.66 -7.18
CA THR A 43 -9.35 2.79 -5.73
C THR A 43 -10.67 2.70 -4.97
N THR A 44 -10.61 2.16 -3.74
CA THR A 44 -11.72 2.20 -2.77
C THR A 44 -11.61 3.38 -1.80
N PHE A 45 -10.67 4.30 -2.04
CA PHE A 45 -10.50 5.47 -1.19
C PHE A 45 -11.83 6.23 -1.03
N ASP A 46 -12.16 6.60 0.21
CA ASP A 46 -13.42 7.25 0.63
C ASP A 46 -14.73 6.47 0.35
N SER A 47 -14.65 5.22 -0.11
CA SER A 47 -15.85 4.44 -0.44
C SER A 47 -16.02 3.16 0.37
N ILE A 48 -14.96 2.38 0.55
CA ILE A 48 -15.01 1.08 1.22
C ILE A 48 -13.83 0.92 2.17
N ASN A 49 -14.13 0.61 3.43
CA ASN A 49 -13.15 0.12 4.37
C ASN A 49 -12.85 -1.36 4.05
N VAL A 50 -11.79 -1.61 3.29
CA VAL A 50 -11.48 -2.92 2.71
C VAL A 50 -11.27 -3.98 3.78
N LEU A 51 -10.56 -3.65 4.85
CA LEU A 51 -10.30 -4.61 5.92
C LEU A 51 -11.53 -4.96 6.76
N SER A 52 -12.66 -4.29 6.59
CA SER A 52 -13.93 -4.67 7.21
C SER A 52 -14.67 -5.81 6.49
N LEU A 53 -14.24 -6.17 5.29
CA LEU A 53 -14.85 -7.25 4.52
C LEU A 53 -14.68 -8.61 5.24
N PRO A 54 -15.75 -9.42 5.37
CA PRO A 54 -15.72 -10.66 6.16
C PRO A 54 -14.65 -11.66 5.73
N LEU A 55 -14.41 -11.79 4.41
CA LEU A 55 -13.40 -12.72 3.88
C LEU A 55 -11.96 -12.28 4.19
N LEU A 56 -11.73 -11.01 4.56
CA LEU A 56 -10.41 -10.49 4.92
C LEU A 56 -10.13 -10.56 6.43
N LYS A 57 -10.92 -11.30 7.19
CA LYS A 57 -10.77 -11.41 8.64
C LYS A 57 -9.35 -11.82 9.05
N ASN A 58 -8.77 -12.84 8.41
CA ASN A 58 -7.40 -13.29 8.70
C ASN A 58 -6.36 -12.20 8.42
N LEU A 59 -6.46 -11.53 7.28
CA LEU A 59 -5.57 -10.42 6.92
C LEU A 59 -5.69 -9.27 7.93
N ARG A 60 -6.92 -8.88 8.27
CA ARG A 60 -7.19 -7.85 9.28
C ARG A 60 -6.57 -8.18 10.63
N GLU A 61 -6.74 -9.40 11.13
CA GLU A 61 -6.19 -9.83 12.41
C GLU A 61 -4.64 -9.73 12.44
N GLN A 62 -3.97 -10.12 11.37
CA GLN A 62 -2.52 -9.98 11.25
C GLN A 62 -2.09 -8.51 11.28
N ILE A 63 -2.76 -7.65 10.52
CA ILE A 63 -2.48 -6.20 10.49
C ILE A 63 -2.72 -5.57 11.86
N LEU A 64 -3.86 -5.83 12.51
CA LEU A 64 -4.17 -5.28 13.83
C LEU A 64 -3.14 -5.68 14.88
N LYS A 65 -2.66 -6.94 14.86
CA LYS A 65 -1.58 -7.39 15.75
C LYS A 65 -0.28 -6.65 15.53
N ILE A 66 0.05 -6.32 14.29
CA ILE A 66 1.24 -5.51 13.97
C ILE A 66 1.05 -4.09 14.49
N LEU A 67 -0.09 -3.45 14.23
CA LEU A 67 -0.38 -2.09 14.68
C LEU A 67 -0.34 -1.99 16.20
N ASP A 68 -0.91 -2.96 16.91
CA ASP A 68 -0.87 -3.05 18.39
C ASP A 68 0.57 -3.08 18.91
N SER A 69 1.47 -3.83 18.26
CA SER A 69 2.90 -3.85 18.63
C SER A 69 3.62 -2.51 18.47
N HIS A 70 3.03 -1.57 17.76
CA HIS A 70 3.51 -0.19 17.60
C HIS A 70 2.69 0.84 18.37
N ASN A 71 1.72 0.41 19.18
CA ASN A 71 0.73 1.29 19.85
C ASN A 71 -0.04 2.17 18.86
N LEU A 72 -0.41 1.60 17.72
CA LEU A 72 -1.15 2.27 16.66
C LEU A 72 -2.57 1.72 16.55
N LEU A 73 -3.51 2.60 16.21
CA LEU A 73 -4.87 2.23 15.83
C LEU A 73 -5.01 2.30 14.31
N LEU A 74 -5.85 1.41 13.76
CA LEU A 74 -6.23 1.47 12.36
C LEU A 74 -7.27 2.58 12.19
N ASP A 75 -6.93 3.59 11.39
CA ASP A 75 -7.83 4.67 11.01
C ASP A 75 -8.50 4.31 9.68
N ASN A 76 -7.94 4.74 8.56
CA ASN A 76 -8.47 4.47 7.24
C ASN A 76 -7.70 3.35 6.54
N ASN A 77 -8.41 2.60 5.68
CA ASN A 77 -7.77 1.63 4.80
C ASN A 77 -8.54 1.51 3.48
N TRP A 78 -7.81 1.40 2.40
CA TRP A 78 -8.33 1.26 1.04
C TRP A 78 -7.43 0.35 0.21
N ALA A 79 -7.90 -0.07 -0.93
CA ALA A 79 -7.13 -0.82 -1.92
C ALA A 79 -7.03 -0.03 -3.22
N GLN A 80 -5.97 -0.27 -3.96
CA GLN A 80 -5.69 0.37 -5.25
C GLN A 80 -5.23 -0.67 -6.26
N LEU A 81 -5.80 -0.65 -7.46
CA LEU A 81 -5.42 -1.49 -8.58
C LEU A 81 -4.89 -0.60 -9.70
N TYR A 82 -3.64 -0.82 -10.06
CA TYR A 82 -2.97 -0.12 -11.15
C TYR A 82 -2.86 -1.04 -12.35
N ASN A 83 -3.26 -0.56 -13.52
CA ASN A 83 -3.00 -1.20 -14.80
C ASN A 83 -1.81 -0.52 -15.49
N GLU A 84 -1.57 -0.88 -16.75
CA GLU A 84 -0.58 -0.24 -17.61
C GLU A 84 -0.78 1.29 -17.63
N ASP A 85 0.32 2.04 -17.60
CA ASP A 85 0.37 3.50 -17.61
C ASP A 85 -0.31 4.23 -16.44
N GLU A 86 -0.85 3.52 -15.45
CA GLU A 86 -1.44 4.13 -14.27
C GLU A 86 -0.37 4.45 -13.21
N SER A 87 -0.53 5.58 -12.56
CA SER A 87 0.41 6.09 -11.56
C SER A 87 -0.32 6.71 -10.37
N HIS A 88 0.39 6.94 -9.29
CA HIS A 88 -0.04 7.80 -8.20
C HIS A 88 0.98 8.93 -8.06
N PRO A 89 0.58 10.18 -8.27
CA PRO A 89 1.50 11.31 -8.21
C PRO A 89 2.05 11.49 -6.80
N LEU A 90 3.09 12.30 -6.68
CA LEU A 90 3.70 12.62 -5.39
C LEU A 90 2.67 13.17 -4.40
N HIS A 91 2.57 12.53 -3.25
CA HIS A 91 1.65 12.88 -2.17
C HIS A 91 2.20 12.43 -0.81
N LEU A 92 1.56 12.85 0.26
CA LEU A 92 1.76 12.35 1.62
C LEU A 92 0.41 12.04 2.27
N HIS A 93 0.41 11.24 3.33
CA HIS A 93 -0.83 10.80 3.99
C HIS A 93 -1.20 11.63 5.22
N GLY A 94 -0.31 12.45 5.72
CA GLY A 94 -0.53 13.30 6.90
C GLY A 94 0.78 13.78 7.50
N LEU A 95 0.70 14.63 8.50
CA LEU A 95 1.89 15.15 9.19
C LEU A 95 2.30 14.28 10.38
N GLU A 96 1.37 13.49 10.90
CA GLU A 96 1.57 12.66 12.09
C GLU A 96 1.19 11.20 11.81
N GLY A 97 1.66 10.30 12.69
CA GLY A 97 1.35 8.89 12.62
C GLY A 97 2.17 8.10 11.61
N LYS A 98 1.66 6.92 11.28
CA LYS A 98 2.27 6.01 10.31
C LYS A 98 1.29 5.63 9.21
N SER A 99 1.80 5.48 8.02
CA SER A 99 1.10 4.89 6.89
C SER A 99 1.61 3.49 6.62
N GLY A 100 0.79 2.66 5.99
CA GLY A 100 1.15 1.30 5.62
C GLY A 100 0.81 1.01 4.17
N ILE A 101 1.69 0.29 3.49
CA ILE A 101 1.43 -0.25 2.15
C ILE A 101 1.59 -1.76 2.21
N LEU A 102 0.54 -2.48 1.83
CA LEU A 102 0.57 -3.93 1.66
C LEU A 102 0.58 -4.27 0.19
N TYR A 103 1.64 -4.93 -0.25
CA TYR A 103 1.83 -5.34 -1.64
C TYR A 103 1.26 -6.74 -1.86
N LEU A 104 0.24 -6.87 -2.70
CA LEU A 104 -0.46 -8.13 -2.94
C LEU A 104 -0.14 -8.78 -4.29
N LYS A 105 0.00 -7.97 -5.33
CA LYS A 105 0.24 -8.46 -6.68
C LYS A 105 1.06 -7.45 -7.48
N SER A 106 2.17 -7.90 -8.07
CA SER A 106 2.96 -7.12 -9.03
C SER A 106 3.92 -7.99 -9.82
N ASN A 107 4.47 -7.44 -10.87
CA ASN A 107 5.71 -7.90 -11.47
C ASN A 107 6.94 -7.32 -10.74
N ALA A 108 8.09 -7.91 -10.93
CA ALA A 108 9.32 -7.63 -10.17
C ALA A 108 9.96 -6.25 -10.42
N THR A 109 9.41 -5.41 -11.33
CA THR A 109 10.05 -4.16 -11.77
C THR A 109 9.42 -2.90 -11.16
N GLN A 110 8.42 -3.05 -10.29
CA GLN A 110 7.68 -1.91 -9.75
C GLN A 110 8.20 -1.49 -8.37
N GLU A 111 8.25 -0.19 -8.16
CA GLU A 111 8.78 0.43 -6.95
C GLU A 111 7.81 1.50 -6.43
N THR A 112 7.77 1.66 -5.12
CA THR A 112 7.28 2.89 -4.49
C THR A 112 8.49 3.77 -4.20
N ILE A 113 8.42 5.03 -4.59
CA ILE A 113 9.52 5.97 -4.39
C ILE A 113 9.14 6.90 -3.25
N PHE A 114 9.96 6.90 -2.20
CA PHE A 114 9.87 7.80 -1.06
C PHE A 114 10.90 8.91 -1.19
N TYR A 115 10.62 10.09 -0.63
CA TYR A 115 11.51 11.23 -0.73
C TYR A 115 11.87 11.79 0.65
N SER A 116 13.16 12.09 0.83
CA SER A 116 13.62 12.85 1.99
C SER A 116 13.14 14.31 1.93
N PRO A 117 13.28 15.10 3.02
CA PRO A 117 13.02 16.54 2.97
C PRO A 117 13.88 17.29 1.94
N SER A 118 15.04 16.76 1.58
CA SER A 118 15.91 17.27 0.50
C SER A 118 15.59 16.70 -0.88
N PHE A 119 14.46 16.00 -1.03
CA PHE A 119 14.02 15.32 -2.25
C PHE A 119 14.97 14.23 -2.76
N GLU A 120 15.79 13.65 -1.91
CA GLU A 120 16.56 12.46 -2.26
C GLU A 120 15.61 11.24 -2.32
N PRO A 121 15.61 10.49 -3.43
CA PRO A 121 14.70 9.37 -3.59
C PRO A 121 15.22 8.11 -2.91
N TYR A 122 14.35 7.40 -2.22
CA TYR A 122 14.53 6.03 -1.79
C TYR A 122 13.52 5.13 -2.51
N LYS A 123 14.00 4.18 -3.28
CA LYS A 123 13.19 3.24 -4.05
C LYS A 123 12.97 1.97 -3.25
N TYR A 124 11.74 1.73 -2.84
CA TYR A 124 11.37 0.49 -2.18
C TYR A 124 10.85 -0.51 -3.22
N PRO A 125 11.51 -1.66 -3.39
CA PRO A 125 11.08 -2.66 -4.34
C PRO A 125 9.77 -3.30 -3.87
N PHE A 126 8.92 -3.65 -4.83
CA PHE A 126 7.73 -4.42 -4.50
C PHE A 126 8.10 -5.81 -3.93
N LYS A 127 7.56 -6.11 -2.76
CA LYS A 127 7.70 -7.42 -2.12
C LYS A 127 6.31 -8.00 -1.84
N LYS A 128 5.91 -9.00 -2.61
CA LYS A 128 4.60 -9.65 -2.44
C LYS A 128 4.38 -10.12 -1.00
N ASN A 129 3.17 -9.89 -0.48
CA ASN A 129 2.75 -10.23 0.88
C ASN A 129 3.53 -9.49 1.99
N HIS A 130 4.21 -8.40 1.67
CA HIS A 130 4.88 -7.58 2.67
C HIS A 130 4.10 -6.30 2.95
N LEU A 131 3.89 -6.05 4.24
CA LEU A 131 3.40 -4.77 4.77
C LEU A 131 4.59 -3.89 5.11
N LEU A 132 4.66 -2.73 4.50
CA LEU A 132 5.62 -1.68 4.83
C LEU A 132 4.92 -0.62 5.68
N LEU A 133 5.43 -0.34 6.90
CA LEU A 133 5.01 0.78 7.73
C LEU A 133 6.08 1.87 7.70
N TYR A 134 5.66 3.11 7.51
CA TYR A 134 6.55 4.28 7.42
C TYR A 134 5.87 5.54 7.98
N PRO A 135 6.62 6.60 8.35
CA PRO A 135 6.03 7.85 8.81
C PRO A 135 5.14 8.50 7.74
N SER A 136 3.93 8.92 8.12
CA SER A 136 2.92 9.45 7.17
C SER A 136 3.33 10.74 6.47
N HIS A 137 4.24 11.51 7.05
CA HIS A 137 4.76 12.77 6.50
C HIS A 137 5.80 12.59 5.39
N ILE A 138 6.23 11.36 5.11
CA ILE A 138 7.19 11.10 4.03
C ILE A 138 6.45 11.12 2.70
N PRO A 139 6.82 12.03 1.78
CA PRO A 139 6.24 12.06 0.44
C PRO A 139 6.57 10.78 -0.33
N GLN A 140 5.59 10.29 -1.08
CA GLN A 140 5.75 9.11 -1.90
C GLN A 140 5.05 9.26 -3.25
N GLU A 141 5.53 8.51 -4.22
CA GLU A 141 4.87 8.36 -5.53
C GLU A 141 4.96 6.91 -6.02
N VAL A 142 4.06 6.60 -6.94
CA VAL A 142 4.11 5.34 -7.70
C VAL A 142 4.13 5.71 -9.17
N LYS A 143 5.26 5.51 -9.85
CA LYS A 143 5.41 5.83 -11.26
C LYS A 143 4.67 4.83 -12.15
N SER A 144 4.15 5.32 -13.27
CA SER A 144 3.64 4.44 -14.31
C SER A 144 4.78 3.60 -14.87
N LEU A 145 4.48 2.32 -15.13
CA LEU A 145 5.40 1.43 -15.81
C LEU A 145 4.68 0.84 -17.02
N LYS A 146 5.38 0.82 -18.14
CA LYS A 146 4.91 0.11 -19.32
C LYS A 146 5.04 -1.40 -19.09
N THR A 147 3.97 -2.00 -18.64
CA THR A 147 3.88 -3.42 -18.35
C THR A 147 2.46 -3.90 -18.62
N ASN A 148 2.32 -5.11 -19.16
CA ASN A 148 1.01 -5.73 -19.41
C ASN A 148 0.40 -6.36 -18.15
N GLU A 149 1.00 -6.18 -16.98
CA GLU A 149 0.53 -6.77 -15.73
C GLU A 149 -0.05 -5.71 -14.78
N SER A 150 -1.17 -6.05 -14.16
CA SER A 150 -1.77 -5.22 -13.11
C SER A 150 -1.06 -5.36 -11.77
N ARG A 151 -1.11 -4.32 -10.96
CA ARG A 151 -0.54 -4.22 -9.62
C ARG A 151 -1.64 -3.95 -8.58
N LEU A 152 -1.58 -4.65 -7.47
CA LEU A 152 -2.51 -4.54 -6.36
C LEU A 152 -1.75 -4.42 -5.02
#